data_b86a27d3bad35be3e33dca2da5c7d912
#
_entry.id   b86a27d3bad35be3e33dca2da5c7d912
#
_cell.length_a   1.000
_cell.length_b   1.000
_cell.length_c   1.000
_cell.angle_alpha   90.00
_cell.angle_beta   90.00
_cell.angle_gamma   90.00
#
_symmetry.space_group_name_H-M   'P 1'
#
loop_
_entity.id
_entity.type
_entity.pdbx_description
1 polymer ?
#
loop_
_entity_poly.entity_id
_entity_poly.type
_entity_poly.pdbx_seq_one_letter_code
_entity_poly.pdbx_strand_id
1 'polypeptide(L)'
;LDSLATLGYPAYGCGIRYRYGMFKQQIRDGYQVEVPDEWLQDVNPFELRRPEYAKEVRFGGYVTSKMGPDGRAHFSQEGYQAVTAIPYDCPIVGYGNGIVNTLRIWDAQAIQCFRLDSFDKGDYQKAVEQENLARNIVEVLYPNDNHYAGKELRLKQQYFFISASVQ
;
A
#
# COMPACT_ATOMS: atom_id res chain seq x y z
N LEU A 1 5.60 -19.19 -0.93
CA LEU A 1 5.45 -19.04 -2.39
C LEU A 1 6.46 -19.90 -3.16
N ASP A 2 7.73 -19.99 -2.74
CA ASP A 2 8.78 -20.80 -3.38
C ASP A 2 8.45 -22.30 -3.40
N SER A 3 7.93 -22.86 -2.30
CA SER A 3 7.45 -24.24 -2.26
C SER A 3 6.32 -24.49 -3.25
N LEU A 4 5.37 -23.55 -3.38
CA LEU A 4 4.29 -23.66 -4.37
C LEU A 4 4.83 -23.60 -5.80
N ALA A 5 5.78 -22.71 -6.08
CA ALA A 5 6.45 -22.66 -7.38
C ALA A 5 7.21 -23.97 -7.68
N THR A 6 7.93 -24.50 -6.70
CA THR A 6 8.65 -25.78 -6.82
C THR A 6 7.71 -26.97 -7.10
N LEU A 7 6.53 -26.97 -6.48
CA LEU A 7 5.52 -28.00 -6.70
C LEU A 7 4.65 -27.76 -7.95
N GLY A 8 4.89 -26.68 -8.70
CA GLY A 8 4.16 -26.38 -9.94
C GLY A 8 2.78 -25.76 -9.74
N TYR A 9 2.46 -25.27 -8.53
CA TYR A 9 1.20 -24.59 -8.28
C TYR A 9 1.28 -23.10 -8.61
N PRO A 10 0.37 -22.57 -9.45
CA PRO A 10 0.29 -21.12 -9.68
C PRO A 10 -0.18 -20.43 -8.41
N ALA A 11 0.57 -19.41 -7.97
CA ALA A 11 0.25 -18.69 -6.75
C ALA A 11 0.72 -17.23 -6.82
N TYR A 12 -0.11 -16.34 -6.24
CA TYR A 12 0.24 -14.96 -5.97
C TYR A 12 0.27 -14.73 -4.46
N GLY A 13 1.34 -14.10 -3.99
CA GLY A 13 1.36 -13.48 -2.67
C GLY A 13 1.04 -12.00 -2.81
N CYS A 14 0.26 -11.44 -1.88
CA CYS A 14 -0.06 -10.03 -1.87
C CYS A 14 0.27 -9.42 -0.50
N GLY A 15 0.76 -8.19 -0.50
CA GLY A 15 1.11 -7.47 0.73
C GLY A 15 1.33 -5.99 0.48
N ILE A 16 1.83 -5.30 1.51
CA ILE A 16 2.20 -3.88 1.44
C ILE A 16 3.72 -3.77 1.28
N ARG A 17 4.15 -2.84 0.42
CA ARG A 17 5.54 -2.43 0.31
C ARG A 17 5.83 -1.37 1.36
N TYR A 18 6.17 -1.80 2.57
CA TYR A 18 6.47 -0.88 3.66
C TYR A 18 7.73 -0.08 3.40
N ARG A 19 7.70 1.21 3.73
CA ARG A 19 8.86 2.12 3.57
C ARG A 19 10.00 1.77 4.50
N TYR A 20 9.66 1.37 5.72
CA TYR A 20 10.63 0.90 6.69
C TYR A 20 10.54 -0.62 6.83
N GLY A 21 11.67 -1.29 6.94
CA GLY A 21 11.75 -2.67 7.35
C GLY A 21 11.19 -2.87 8.76
N MET A 22 11.19 -4.09 9.27
CA MET A 22 10.65 -4.39 10.58
C MET A 22 11.35 -3.52 11.64
N PHE A 23 12.64 -3.56 11.71
CA PHE A 23 13.53 -2.66 12.45
C PHE A 23 15.00 -3.02 12.17
N LYS A 24 15.90 -2.06 12.37
CA LYS A 24 17.35 -2.29 12.42
C LYS A 24 17.78 -2.37 13.87
N GLN A 25 18.54 -3.39 14.23
CA GLN A 25 19.08 -3.55 15.58
C GLN A 25 20.35 -2.72 15.76
N GLN A 26 20.43 -2.01 16.86
CA GLN A 26 21.65 -1.39 17.35
C GLN A 26 21.94 -1.86 18.78
N ILE A 27 23.21 -1.91 19.16
CA ILE A 27 23.60 -2.16 20.54
C ILE A 27 24.07 -0.83 21.14
N ARG A 28 23.41 -0.40 22.21
CA ARG A 28 23.81 0.79 23.00
C ARG A 28 23.91 0.40 24.46
N ASP A 29 25.04 0.68 25.08
CA ASP A 29 25.32 0.35 26.48
C ASP A 29 25.05 -1.12 26.84
N GLY A 30 25.33 -2.03 25.90
CA GLY A 30 25.09 -3.47 26.07
C GLY A 30 23.65 -3.95 25.86
N TYR A 31 22.72 -3.06 25.51
CA TYR A 31 21.33 -3.38 25.28
C TYR A 31 20.95 -3.22 23.80
N GLN A 32 20.03 -4.07 23.35
CA GLN A 32 19.43 -3.94 22.02
C GLN A 32 18.52 -2.70 21.98
N VAL A 33 18.68 -1.90 20.93
CA VAL A 33 17.82 -0.76 20.61
C VAL A 33 17.33 -0.93 19.19
N GLU A 34 16.02 -0.83 18.97
CA GLU A 34 15.38 -0.87 17.67
C GLU A 34 15.34 0.54 17.06
N VAL A 35 15.78 0.64 15.81
CA VAL A 35 15.74 1.89 15.04
C VAL A 35 15.11 1.64 13.68
N PRO A 36 14.58 2.68 12.99
CA PRO A 36 14.03 2.54 11.65
C PRO A 36 15.03 1.88 10.68
N ASP A 37 14.55 0.91 9.90
CA ASP A 37 15.31 0.25 8.86
C ASP A 37 14.94 0.83 7.49
N GLU A 38 15.80 1.70 6.97
CA GLU A 38 15.61 2.38 5.67
C GLU A 38 16.08 1.48 4.50
N TRP A 39 15.52 0.29 4.39
CA TRP A 39 15.93 -0.74 3.42
C TRP A 39 15.71 -0.33 1.95
N LEU A 40 14.92 0.72 1.68
CA LEU A 40 14.64 1.24 0.34
C LEU A 40 15.62 2.32 -0.13
N GLN A 41 16.70 2.61 0.61
CA GLN A 41 17.71 3.58 0.19
C GLN A 41 18.41 3.17 -1.09
N ASP A 42 18.63 1.87 -1.26
CA ASP A 42 19.20 1.30 -2.47
C ASP A 42 18.14 0.70 -3.38
N VAL A 43 18.42 0.67 -4.68
CA VAL A 43 17.54 0.03 -5.65
C VAL A 43 17.52 -1.48 -5.42
N ASN A 44 16.33 -2.05 -5.19
CA ASN A 44 16.17 -3.49 -5.10
C ASN A 44 16.05 -4.09 -6.52
N PRO A 45 17.06 -4.86 -6.99
CA PRO A 45 17.05 -5.42 -8.34
C PRO A 45 15.99 -6.53 -8.53
N PHE A 46 15.40 -7.04 -7.46
CA PHE A 46 14.39 -8.10 -7.49
C PHE A 46 12.96 -7.57 -7.53
N GLU A 47 12.75 -6.26 -7.54
CA GLU A 47 11.44 -5.63 -7.63
C GLU A 47 11.23 -5.00 -9.01
N LEU A 48 10.10 -5.33 -9.64
CA LEU A 48 9.64 -4.72 -10.87
C LEU A 48 8.43 -3.83 -10.56
N ARG A 49 8.60 -2.52 -10.67
CA ARG A 49 7.49 -1.56 -10.55
C ARG A 49 6.57 -1.67 -11.77
N ARG A 50 5.26 -1.87 -11.53
CA ARG A 50 4.25 -2.12 -12.57
C ARG A 50 3.13 -1.07 -12.55
N PRO A 51 3.41 0.18 -12.94
CA PRO A 51 2.43 1.27 -12.88
C PRO A 51 1.22 1.04 -13.80
N GLU A 52 1.35 0.21 -14.82
CA GLU A 52 0.26 -0.17 -15.73
C GLU A 52 -0.85 -0.98 -15.03
N TYR A 53 -0.57 -1.56 -13.87
CA TYR A 53 -1.54 -2.26 -13.01
C TYR A 53 -1.95 -1.45 -11.78
N ALA A 54 -1.72 -0.13 -11.79
CA ALA A 54 -2.15 0.72 -10.69
C ALA A 54 -3.67 0.66 -10.48
N LYS A 55 -4.10 0.71 -9.20
CA LYS A 55 -5.51 0.64 -8.78
C LYS A 55 -5.85 1.81 -7.86
N GLU A 56 -7.07 2.34 -7.98
CA GLU A 56 -7.59 3.30 -7.03
C GLU A 56 -8.21 2.57 -5.83
N VAL A 57 -7.76 2.89 -4.62
CA VAL A 57 -8.34 2.39 -3.38
C VAL A 57 -9.02 3.52 -2.64
N ARG A 58 -10.31 3.33 -2.31
CA ARG A 58 -11.19 4.34 -1.69
C ARG A 58 -11.46 4.00 -0.24
N PHE A 59 -11.37 5.00 0.63
CA PHE A 59 -11.61 4.87 2.06
C PHE A 59 -12.77 5.75 2.51
N GLY A 60 -13.68 5.19 3.30
CA GLY A 60 -14.81 5.91 3.86
C GLY A 60 -15.84 6.34 2.80
N GLY A 61 -16.49 7.47 3.04
CA GLY A 61 -17.58 7.96 2.20
C GLY A 61 -18.90 7.25 2.46
N TYR A 62 -19.87 7.47 1.58
CA TYR A 62 -21.21 6.88 1.62
C TYR A 62 -21.63 6.46 0.21
N VAL A 63 -22.56 5.50 0.16
CA VAL A 63 -23.08 4.99 -1.12
C VAL A 63 -24.38 5.72 -1.45
N THR A 64 -24.47 6.27 -2.66
CA THR A 64 -25.69 6.80 -3.25
C THR A 64 -26.20 5.86 -4.33
N SER A 65 -27.53 5.84 -4.54
CA SER A 65 -28.14 5.07 -5.62
C SER A 65 -29.03 5.96 -6.47
N LYS A 66 -28.96 5.80 -7.79
CA LYS A 66 -29.83 6.47 -8.76
C LYS A 66 -30.42 5.42 -9.71
N MET A 67 -31.71 5.54 -10.05
CA MET A 67 -32.29 4.72 -11.10
C MET A 67 -31.78 5.20 -12.47
N GLY A 68 -31.20 4.29 -13.23
CA GLY A 68 -30.76 4.55 -14.58
C GLY A 68 -31.89 4.49 -15.60
N PRO A 69 -31.67 4.95 -16.86
CA PRO A 69 -32.64 4.86 -17.94
C PRO A 69 -33.02 3.40 -18.30
N ASP A 70 -32.17 2.44 -17.90
CA ASP A 70 -32.36 0.99 -18.06
C ASP A 70 -33.27 0.37 -16.99
N GLY A 71 -33.81 1.18 -16.07
CA GLY A 71 -34.64 0.74 -14.94
C GLY A 71 -33.88 0.03 -13.83
N ARG A 72 -32.53 0.06 -13.84
CA ARG A 72 -31.67 -0.55 -12.81
C ARG A 72 -31.13 0.50 -11.85
N ALA A 73 -30.93 0.09 -10.61
CA ALA A 73 -30.25 0.93 -9.64
C ALA A 73 -28.73 0.95 -9.92
N HIS A 74 -28.17 2.14 -10.11
CA HIS A 74 -26.75 2.40 -10.21
C HIS A 74 -26.24 2.97 -8.88
N PHE A 75 -25.18 2.39 -8.36
CA PHE A 75 -24.58 2.79 -7.08
C PHE A 75 -23.31 3.55 -7.32
N SER A 76 -23.11 4.65 -6.60
CA SER A 76 -21.86 5.41 -6.57
C SER A 76 -21.40 5.64 -5.15
N GLN A 77 -20.09 5.63 -4.93
CA GLN A 77 -19.48 6.00 -3.65
C GLN A 77 -19.08 7.48 -3.73
N GLU A 78 -19.50 8.25 -2.73
CA GLU A 78 -19.25 9.70 -2.66
C GLU A 78 -18.60 10.08 -1.32
N GLY A 79 -17.87 11.21 -1.27
CA GLY A 79 -17.24 11.71 -0.05
C GLY A 79 -16.09 10.85 0.48
N TYR A 80 -15.49 10.02 -0.37
CA TYR A 80 -14.38 9.15 0.00
C TYR A 80 -13.01 9.85 -0.10
N GLN A 81 -12.05 9.34 0.63
CA GLN A 81 -10.63 9.59 0.41
C GLN A 81 -10.07 8.49 -0.47
N ALA A 82 -9.14 8.81 -1.37
CA ALA A 82 -8.57 7.78 -2.24
C ALA A 82 -7.05 7.90 -2.36
N VAL A 83 -6.42 6.76 -2.58
CA VAL A 83 -5.00 6.65 -2.92
C VAL A 83 -4.83 5.76 -4.15
N THR A 84 -3.73 5.95 -4.86
CA THR A 84 -3.32 5.07 -5.94
C THR A 84 -2.42 3.97 -5.38
N ALA A 85 -2.84 2.72 -5.50
CA ALA A 85 -2.03 1.55 -5.20
C ALA A 85 -1.19 1.19 -6.42
N ILE A 86 0.14 1.19 -6.29
CA ILE A 86 1.08 0.85 -7.36
C ILE A 86 1.76 -0.46 -6.99
N PRO A 87 1.63 -1.52 -7.82
CA PRO A 87 2.25 -2.80 -7.50
C PRO A 87 3.73 -2.85 -7.88
N TYR A 88 4.47 -3.59 -7.07
CA TYR A 88 5.83 -4.05 -7.32
C TYR A 88 5.80 -5.58 -7.29
N ASP A 89 6.23 -6.19 -8.37
CA ASP A 89 6.25 -7.63 -8.54
C ASP A 89 7.66 -8.18 -8.25
N CYS A 90 7.74 -9.11 -7.31
CA CYS A 90 8.95 -9.86 -6.98
C CYS A 90 8.79 -11.28 -7.52
N PRO A 91 9.64 -11.74 -8.46
CA PRO A 91 9.58 -13.09 -8.99
C PRO A 91 10.06 -14.10 -7.93
N ILE A 92 9.29 -15.16 -7.74
CA ILE A 92 9.57 -16.26 -6.82
C ILE A 92 9.78 -17.53 -7.64
N VAL A 93 11.01 -17.91 -7.79
CA VAL A 93 11.45 -19.00 -8.69
C VAL A 93 11.32 -20.36 -8.01
N GLY A 94 10.69 -21.31 -8.70
CA GLY A 94 10.65 -22.70 -8.29
C GLY A 94 11.99 -23.42 -8.51
N TYR A 95 12.27 -24.43 -7.71
CA TYR A 95 13.51 -25.21 -7.83
C TYR A 95 13.44 -26.19 -9.01
N GLY A 96 14.32 -26.00 -9.98
CA GLY A 96 14.58 -26.97 -11.06
C GLY A 96 13.46 -27.18 -12.06
N ASN A 97 12.39 -26.37 -12.12
CA ASN A 97 11.22 -26.60 -12.98
C ASN A 97 10.85 -25.42 -13.91
N GLY A 98 11.58 -24.30 -13.85
CA GLY A 98 11.29 -23.12 -14.68
C GLY A 98 10.00 -22.36 -14.33
N ILE A 99 9.30 -22.72 -13.25
CA ILE A 99 8.09 -22.05 -12.77
C ILE A 99 8.46 -20.82 -11.96
N VAL A 100 7.75 -19.71 -12.18
CA VAL A 100 7.92 -18.46 -11.44
C VAL A 100 6.56 -17.98 -10.95
N ASN A 101 6.42 -17.93 -9.63
CA ASN A 101 5.28 -17.29 -8.97
C ASN A 101 5.58 -15.80 -8.70
N THR A 102 4.59 -15.03 -8.30
CA THR A 102 4.74 -13.60 -8.05
C THR A 102 4.36 -13.25 -6.62
N LEU A 103 5.26 -12.52 -5.93
CA LEU A 103 4.92 -11.75 -4.75
C LEU A 103 4.65 -10.32 -5.20
N ARG A 104 3.39 -9.89 -5.15
CA ARG A 104 2.97 -8.52 -5.47
C ARG A 104 2.81 -7.71 -4.21
N ILE A 105 3.63 -6.70 -4.05
CA ILE A 105 3.57 -5.77 -2.93
C ILE A 105 3.14 -4.38 -3.41
N TRP A 106 2.23 -3.76 -2.67
CA TRP A 106 1.58 -2.51 -3.06
C TRP A 106 2.17 -1.32 -2.32
N ASP A 107 2.63 -0.32 -3.08
CA ASP A 107 2.96 1.02 -2.59
C ASP A 107 1.75 1.93 -2.73
N ALA A 108 1.59 2.90 -1.83
CA ALA A 108 0.51 3.88 -1.88
C ALA A 108 1.06 5.24 -2.31
N GLN A 109 0.39 5.86 -3.30
CA GLN A 109 0.71 7.20 -3.77
C GLN A 109 -0.55 8.08 -3.73
N ALA A 110 -0.36 9.38 -3.51
CA ALA A 110 -1.45 10.34 -3.61
C ALA A 110 -1.97 10.43 -5.05
N ILE A 111 -3.29 10.57 -5.23
CA ILE A 111 -3.89 10.82 -6.54
C ILE A 111 -3.48 12.19 -7.06
N GLN A 112 -3.51 13.19 -6.18
CA GLN A 112 -2.96 14.52 -6.42
C GLN A 112 -1.76 14.71 -5.52
N CYS A 113 -0.55 14.76 -6.09
CA CYS A 113 0.67 14.80 -5.31
C CYS A 113 0.75 16.09 -4.49
N PHE A 114 0.84 17.24 -5.10
CA PHE A 114 1.09 18.50 -4.40
C PHE A 114 0.08 19.56 -4.82
N ARG A 115 -0.53 20.23 -3.85
CA ARG A 115 -1.51 21.31 -4.09
C ARG A 115 -0.83 22.67 -4.03
N LEU A 116 -0.30 23.12 -5.16
CA LEU A 116 0.39 24.39 -5.29
C LEU A 116 -0.50 25.58 -4.86
N ASP A 117 -1.79 25.54 -5.20
CA ASP A 117 -2.77 26.56 -4.83
C ASP A 117 -2.91 26.74 -3.30
N SER A 118 -2.81 25.65 -2.54
CA SER A 118 -2.83 25.69 -1.08
C SER A 118 -1.50 26.16 -0.51
N PHE A 119 -0.40 25.73 -1.10
CA PHE A 119 0.94 26.14 -0.70
C PHE A 119 1.16 27.64 -0.85
N ASP A 120 0.77 28.22 -2.00
CA ASP A 120 0.88 29.65 -2.29
C ASP A 120 0.04 30.52 -1.35
N LYS A 121 -1.03 29.95 -0.77
CA LYS A 121 -1.87 30.59 0.25
C LYS A 121 -1.33 30.44 1.68
N GLY A 122 -0.19 29.75 1.87
CA GLY A 122 0.41 29.48 3.17
C GLY A 122 -0.20 28.30 3.92
N ASP A 123 -1.13 27.54 3.32
CA ASP A 123 -1.73 26.33 3.90
C ASP A 123 -0.87 25.09 3.55
N TYR A 124 0.30 25.02 4.16
CA TYR A 124 1.29 23.98 3.86
C TYR A 124 0.83 22.58 4.25
N GLN A 125 0.05 22.46 5.33
CA GLN A 125 -0.47 21.15 5.76
C GLN A 125 -1.46 20.58 4.74
N LYS A 126 -2.36 21.40 4.25
CA LYS A 126 -3.34 21.01 3.24
C LYS A 126 -2.69 20.71 1.88
N ALA A 127 -1.57 21.36 1.57
CA ALA A 127 -0.83 21.11 0.34
C ALA A 127 -0.27 19.68 0.25
N VAL A 128 0.03 19.03 1.38
CA VAL A 128 0.63 17.68 1.47
C VAL A 128 -0.30 16.64 2.15
N GLU A 129 -1.55 16.99 2.41
CA GLU A 129 -2.50 16.12 3.15
C GLU A 129 -2.69 14.75 2.50
N GLN A 130 -2.87 14.72 1.19
CA GLN A 130 -3.06 13.47 0.44
C GLN A 130 -1.77 12.65 0.37
N GLU A 131 -0.62 13.30 0.28
CA GLU A 131 0.68 12.62 0.34
C GLU A 131 0.89 11.97 1.70
N ASN A 132 0.55 12.67 2.78
CA ASN A 132 0.62 12.14 4.14
C ASN A 132 -0.32 10.95 4.35
N LEU A 133 -1.56 11.02 3.81
CA LEU A 133 -2.50 9.90 3.88
C LEU A 133 -1.91 8.65 3.21
N ALA A 134 -1.44 8.77 1.97
CA ALA A 134 -0.86 7.66 1.24
C ALA A 134 0.38 7.12 1.95
N ARG A 135 1.27 8.01 2.39
CA ARG A 135 2.50 7.67 3.10
C ARG A 135 2.23 6.88 4.38
N ASN A 136 1.29 7.34 5.22
CA ASN A 136 0.97 6.68 6.49
C ASN A 136 0.53 5.23 6.30
N ILE A 137 -0.19 4.91 5.22
CA ILE A 137 -0.66 3.54 4.92
C ILE A 137 0.52 2.57 4.75
N VAL A 138 1.60 3.02 4.11
CA VAL A 138 2.75 2.18 3.75
C VAL A 138 4.01 2.47 4.59
N GLU A 139 3.92 3.29 5.63
CA GLU A 139 5.10 3.72 6.38
C GLU A 139 5.70 2.56 7.21
N VAL A 140 4.91 1.95 8.10
CA VAL A 140 5.38 1.01 9.12
C VAL A 140 4.51 -0.24 9.17
N LEU A 141 5.15 -1.41 9.32
CA LEU A 141 4.49 -2.71 9.37
C LEU A 141 3.54 -2.86 10.58
N TYR A 142 3.97 -2.43 11.77
CA TYR A 142 3.22 -2.58 13.03
C TYR A 142 3.06 -1.24 13.74
N PRO A 143 2.15 -0.35 13.26
CA PRO A 143 1.87 0.88 13.99
C PRO A 143 1.25 0.54 15.34
N ASN A 144 1.54 1.38 16.36
CA ASN A 144 0.95 1.25 17.68
C ASN A 144 -0.58 1.42 17.61
N ASP A 145 -1.33 0.44 18.07
CA ASP A 145 -2.81 0.39 18.06
C ASP A 145 -3.46 0.54 19.46
N ASN A 146 -2.73 1.04 20.43
CA ASN A 146 -3.29 1.34 21.77
C ASN A 146 -4.27 2.53 21.75
N HIS A 147 -4.35 3.28 20.65
CA HIS A 147 -5.25 4.41 20.44
C HIS A 147 -6.06 4.25 19.14
N TYR A 148 -7.18 4.99 19.05
CA TYR A 148 -8.12 4.87 17.93
C TYR A 148 -7.47 5.08 16.56
N ALA A 149 -6.65 6.11 16.40
CA ALA A 149 -5.99 6.40 15.13
C ALA A 149 -5.06 5.25 14.66
N GLY A 150 -4.39 4.57 15.58
CA GLY A 150 -3.57 3.40 15.26
C GLY A 150 -4.41 2.21 14.81
N LYS A 151 -5.55 1.95 15.48
CA LYS A 151 -6.50 0.90 15.06
C LYS A 151 -7.06 1.18 13.68
N GLU A 152 -7.46 2.43 13.41
CA GLU A 152 -7.94 2.86 12.10
C GLU A 152 -6.86 2.69 11.02
N LEU A 153 -5.62 3.07 11.31
CA LEU A 153 -4.52 2.91 10.37
C LEU A 153 -4.27 1.43 10.04
N ARG A 154 -4.26 0.54 11.03
CA ARG A 154 -4.14 -0.90 10.80
C ARG A 154 -5.26 -1.47 9.94
N LEU A 155 -6.51 -1.02 10.18
CA LEU A 155 -7.63 -1.40 9.34
C LEU A 155 -7.46 -0.89 7.89
N LYS A 156 -7.02 0.37 7.72
CA LYS A 156 -6.72 0.94 6.40
C LYS A 156 -5.62 0.17 5.67
N GLN A 157 -4.57 -0.27 6.35
CA GLN A 157 -3.51 -1.09 5.78
C GLN A 157 -4.04 -2.42 5.23
N GLN A 158 -4.84 -3.15 6.02
CA GLN A 158 -5.42 -4.43 5.59
C GLN A 158 -6.39 -4.23 4.42
N TYR A 159 -7.28 -3.26 4.52
CA TYR A 159 -8.21 -2.94 3.45
C TYR A 159 -7.50 -2.52 2.15
N PHE A 160 -6.43 -1.73 2.26
CA PHE A 160 -5.66 -1.20 1.13
C PHE A 160 -5.16 -2.31 0.20
N PHE A 161 -4.32 -3.22 0.70
CA PHE A 161 -3.70 -4.20 -0.18
C PHE A 161 -4.69 -5.28 -0.65
N ILE A 162 -5.69 -5.64 0.16
CA ILE A 162 -6.75 -6.57 -0.26
C ILE A 162 -7.60 -5.93 -1.36
N SER A 163 -8.07 -4.69 -1.17
CA SER A 163 -8.87 -3.97 -2.17
C SER A 163 -8.11 -3.82 -3.49
N ALA A 164 -6.81 -3.48 -3.45
CA ALA A 164 -5.97 -3.39 -4.63
C ALA A 164 -5.77 -4.75 -5.32
N SER A 165 -5.69 -5.85 -4.55
CA SER A 165 -5.38 -7.18 -5.08
C SER A 165 -6.59 -7.89 -5.71
N VAL A 166 -7.83 -7.52 -5.33
CA VAL A 166 -9.05 -8.15 -5.88
C VAL A 166 -9.66 -7.42 -7.06
N GLN A 167 -9.13 -6.23 -7.42
CA GLN A 167 -9.51 -5.46 -8.61
C GLN A 167 -8.79 -5.95 -9.87
#